data_8b44d7a9b70d165951caaca078016d19
#
_entry.id   8b44d7a9b70d165951caaca078016d19
#
_cell.length_a   1.000
_cell.length_b   1.000
_cell.length_c   1.000
_cell.angle_alpha   90.00
_cell.angle_beta   90.00
_cell.angle_gamma   90.00
#
_symmetry.space_group_name_H-M   'P 1'
#
loop_
_entity.id
_entity.type
_entity.pdbx_description
1 polymer ?
#
loop_
_entity_poly.entity_id
_entity_poly.type
_entity_poly.pdbx_seq_one_letter_code
_entity_poly.pdbx_strand_id
1 'polypeptide(L)'
;MRTFSIIIISSLLLMANQCSKIKMTPDPEPEQDVETSVIPLAENTIYTYALSNSLTPGCYDECVAASTLQGILNRQGPVMYLHGANTNKTSRWIEMFSKPGGWLEGRQQVKLESFGELLRLGKNVLKGVIIYDPDVPATINVATTMAGVEDGIVFSPEQAEKYAAEYGLAILHDFRGQFDGSLSGSAKNDAYRWAIDNYLDKGLCSTTQSFLYEDSRYNRPVGNLEYTYCRDFAVKERGFVFDLSPWEDEAPRDDASQPLGTDKATYIRILESYLRQTAGQHMTCLNGFFSKEKYSEIDGLGGAHGQVATEWESVWIASPYNVYMDTGPGEVYNMSFHSNAPFKPMKQGRPQLGEPQDGKTYLLFQLADYDGAGPLWEYMFNGIWNDDNRGSIPVVWGINPNLIDKLPDIMQYIWSTKTDADWFGADASCAGYINPNRIQPQYLPLFVEHNKKYYDLCDISLSPMVLDQNQPSEAVKNAFMEFSPDGLATIVMNYHGGGSAPVNHVWNGTMPVFNLNNSVCGMGNQPEELAAGISKVIPKSSGTTPRYYMFRVIWVGPGKIINAVNQLRTLRPDLDIEVLDPYNFFHYFKTTYNQQ
;
A
#
# COMPACT_ATOMS: atom_id res chain seq x y z
N MET A 1 -46.20 17.89 32.13
CA MET A 1 -47.43 17.35 32.76
C MET A 1 -47.20 15.87 33.04
N ARG A 2 -47.36 15.49 34.29
CA ARG A 2 -47.44 14.14 34.91
C ARG A 2 -46.14 13.34 34.90
N THR A 3 -45.36 13.30 35.92
CA THR A 3 -45.44 13.03 37.38
C THR A 3 -45.60 11.56 37.77
N PHE A 4 -44.71 11.16 38.69
CA PHE A 4 -44.82 10.14 39.75
C PHE A 4 -44.40 8.72 39.35
N SER A 5 -43.72 7.93 40.21
CA SER A 5 -43.53 7.98 41.68
C SER A 5 -42.35 7.13 42.12
N ILE A 6 -41.81 7.59 43.21
CA ILE A 6 -40.85 6.97 44.12
C ILE A 6 -41.58 5.91 44.96
N ILE A 7 -40.94 4.76 45.27
CA ILE A 7 -41.23 4.02 46.53
C ILE A 7 -39.91 3.61 47.18
N ILE A 8 -39.71 4.16 48.35
CA ILE A 8 -38.78 3.76 49.39
C ILE A 8 -39.52 2.82 50.35
N ILE A 9 -38.93 1.70 50.75
CA ILE A 9 -39.24 1.08 52.05
C ILE A 9 -37.95 0.51 52.66
N SER A 10 -37.80 0.90 53.89
CA SER A 10 -36.72 0.72 54.81
C SER A 10 -36.81 -0.55 55.70
N SER A 11 -35.65 -0.95 56.17
CA SER A 11 -35.27 -1.43 57.52
C SER A 11 -35.81 -2.79 58.02
N LEU A 12 -34.90 -3.64 58.49
CA LEU A 12 -34.69 -3.88 59.92
C LEU A 12 -33.46 -4.77 60.21
N LEU A 13 -32.74 -4.40 61.23
CA LEU A 13 -31.66 -5.10 61.90
C LEU A 13 -32.08 -6.50 62.40
N LEU A 14 -31.12 -7.45 62.48
CA LEU A 14 -30.92 -8.22 63.73
C LEU A 14 -29.49 -8.84 63.78
N MET A 15 -28.98 -8.82 64.97
CA MET A 15 -27.64 -9.08 65.47
C MET A 15 -27.12 -10.52 65.35
N ALA A 16 -25.80 -10.57 65.28
CA ALA A 16 -24.89 -11.41 66.05
C ALA A 16 -24.75 -12.89 65.70
N ASN A 17 -23.56 -13.24 65.17
CA ASN A 17 -22.71 -14.15 65.94
C ASN A 17 -21.27 -14.08 65.41
N GLN A 18 -20.34 -13.75 66.29
CA GLN A 18 -18.92 -13.85 66.04
C GLN A 18 -18.52 -15.31 65.96
N CYS A 19 -18.04 -15.73 64.80
CA CYS A 19 -17.13 -16.86 64.66
C CYS A 19 -15.93 -16.36 63.85
N SER A 20 -14.81 -16.19 64.52
CA SER A 20 -13.50 -15.94 63.94
C SER A 20 -13.12 -17.08 63.02
N LYS A 21 -13.37 -16.92 61.71
CA LYS A 21 -12.74 -17.75 60.67
C LYS A 21 -11.42 -17.09 60.32
N ILE A 22 -10.33 -17.72 60.73
CA ILE A 22 -8.99 -17.52 60.18
C ILE A 22 -9.13 -17.58 58.65
N LYS A 23 -9.00 -16.46 57.95
CA LYS A 23 -8.79 -16.46 56.51
C LYS A 23 -7.40 -17.06 56.28
N MET A 24 -7.38 -18.33 55.90
CA MET A 24 -6.23 -18.86 55.18
C MET A 24 -6.13 -18.07 53.86
N THR A 25 -5.07 -17.28 53.71
CA THR A 25 -4.64 -16.82 52.40
C THR A 25 -4.45 -18.06 51.53
N PRO A 26 -5.01 -18.15 50.33
CA PRO A 26 -4.67 -19.24 49.44
C PRO A 26 -3.15 -19.23 49.26
N ASP A 27 -2.54 -20.38 49.32
CA ASP A 27 -1.16 -20.56 48.93
C ASP A 27 -1.01 -19.95 47.54
N PRO A 28 0.09 -19.19 47.24
CA PRO A 28 0.34 -18.74 45.90
C PRO A 28 0.33 -19.98 44.98
N GLU A 29 -0.45 -19.89 43.91
CA GLU A 29 -0.38 -20.92 42.85
C GLU A 29 1.09 -21.08 42.49
N PRO A 30 1.58 -22.33 42.31
CA PRO A 30 2.96 -22.53 41.92
C PRO A 30 3.19 -21.76 40.64
N GLU A 31 4.21 -20.88 40.63
CA GLU A 31 4.69 -20.25 39.39
C GLU A 31 4.91 -21.39 38.40
N GLN A 32 4.13 -21.41 37.33
CA GLN A 32 4.39 -22.36 36.23
C GLN A 32 5.75 -21.97 35.67
N ASP A 33 6.69 -22.90 35.71
CA ASP A 33 8.01 -22.74 35.07
C ASP A 33 7.78 -22.40 33.58
N VAL A 34 8.03 -21.15 33.21
CA VAL A 34 7.86 -20.72 31.81
C VAL A 34 8.94 -21.39 30.97
N GLU A 35 8.50 -22.18 29.99
CA GLU A 35 9.44 -22.79 29.08
C GLU A 35 10.08 -21.72 28.18
N THR A 36 11.41 -21.54 28.29
CA THR A 36 12.19 -20.55 27.54
C THR A 36 13.21 -21.18 26.60
N SER A 37 13.15 -22.49 26.40
CA SER A 37 14.02 -23.22 25.47
C SER A 37 13.75 -22.79 24.02
N VAL A 38 14.81 -22.79 23.20
CA VAL A 38 14.73 -22.43 21.77
C VAL A 38 13.85 -23.42 21.01
N ILE A 39 12.97 -22.91 20.13
CA ILE A 39 12.30 -23.71 19.10
C ILE A 39 13.19 -23.67 17.85
N PRO A 40 13.78 -24.80 17.40
CA PRO A 40 14.62 -24.80 16.21
C PRO A 40 13.78 -24.60 14.95
N LEU A 41 14.32 -23.84 13.98
CA LEU A 41 13.70 -23.71 12.66
C LEU A 41 13.82 -25.03 11.91
N ALA A 42 12.69 -25.65 11.60
CA ALA A 42 12.64 -26.89 10.82
C ALA A 42 12.59 -26.59 9.32
N GLU A 43 13.28 -27.39 8.52
CA GLU A 43 13.22 -27.29 7.06
C GLU A 43 11.78 -27.50 6.55
N ASN A 44 11.43 -26.83 5.47
CA ASN A 44 10.10 -26.91 4.83
C ASN A 44 8.91 -26.64 5.76
N THR A 45 9.13 -25.89 6.84
CA THR A 45 8.10 -25.59 7.82
C THR A 45 7.75 -24.09 7.79
N ILE A 46 6.46 -23.81 7.82
CA ILE A 46 5.90 -22.48 8.01
C ILE A 46 5.34 -22.43 9.43
N TYR A 47 5.85 -21.52 10.24
CA TYR A 47 5.28 -21.26 11.56
C TYR A 47 4.18 -20.21 11.44
N THR A 48 3.04 -20.45 12.06
CA THR A 48 1.91 -19.51 12.03
C THR A 48 1.58 -19.05 13.44
N TYR A 49 1.24 -17.78 13.58
CA TYR A 49 0.81 -17.19 14.85
C TYR A 49 -0.40 -16.31 14.63
N ALA A 50 -1.42 -16.46 15.48
CA ALA A 50 -2.63 -15.64 15.43
C ALA A 50 -2.52 -14.48 16.42
N LEU A 51 -2.54 -13.25 15.88
CA LEU A 51 -2.52 -12.04 16.68
C LEU A 51 -3.82 -11.86 17.46
N SER A 52 -3.73 -11.31 18.66
CA SER A 52 -4.90 -11.02 19.49
C SER A 52 -5.83 -10.02 18.80
N ASN A 53 -7.14 -10.19 18.98
CA ASN A 53 -8.18 -9.28 18.48
C ASN A 53 -8.64 -8.27 19.54
N SER A 54 -7.87 -8.05 20.57
CA SER A 54 -8.21 -7.13 21.63
C SER A 54 -7.85 -5.69 21.28
N LEU A 55 -8.71 -4.74 21.60
CA LEU A 55 -8.45 -3.30 21.49
C LEU A 55 -7.70 -2.77 22.73
N THR A 56 -6.56 -3.37 23.05
CA THR A 56 -5.76 -3.00 24.20
C THR A 56 -4.35 -2.57 23.79
N PRO A 57 -3.67 -1.74 24.59
CA PRO A 57 -2.26 -1.41 24.34
C PRO A 57 -1.38 -2.64 24.16
N GLY A 58 -1.55 -3.66 25.01
CA GLY A 58 -0.77 -4.88 24.93
C GLY A 58 -0.96 -5.66 23.61
N CYS A 59 -2.14 -5.60 22.99
CA CYS A 59 -2.37 -6.19 21.68
C CYS A 59 -1.61 -5.43 20.58
N TYR A 60 -1.64 -4.10 20.62
CA TYR A 60 -0.85 -3.29 19.69
C TYR A 60 0.64 -3.61 19.80
N ASP A 61 1.16 -3.63 21.02
CA ASP A 61 2.56 -3.92 21.31
C ASP A 61 2.96 -5.32 20.80
N GLU A 62 2.07 -6.31 21.00
CA GLU A 62 2.25 -7.66 20.44
C GLU A 62 2.31 -7.66 18.91
N CYS A 63 1.44 -6.90 18.25
CA CYS A 63 1.45 -6.77 16.80
C CYS A 63 2.77 -6.17 16.28
N VAL A 64 3.27 -5.11 16.92
CA VAL A 64 4.56 -4.49 16.57
C VAL A 64 5.70 -5.48 16.77
N ALA A 65 5.76 -6.13 17.92
CA ALA A 65 6.80 -7.10 18.24
C ALA A 65 6.77 -8.31 17.28
N ALA A 66 5.60 -8.89 17.06
CA ALA A 66 5.44 -10.04 16.17
C ALA A 66 5.82 -9.72 14.72
N SER A 67 5.41 -8.55 14.19
CA SER A 67 5.75 -8.16 12.82
C SER A 67 7.24 -7.84 12.64
N THR A 68 7.90 -7.24 13.64
CA THR A 68 9.35 -7.01 13.56
C THR A 68 10.12 -8.34 13.59
N LEU A 69 9.74 -9.27 14.45
CA LEU A 69 10.34 -10.61 14.47
C LEU A 69 10.07 -11.39 13.18
N GLN A 70 8.85 -11.31 12.64
CA GLN A 70 8.50 -11.93 11.36
C GLN A 70 9.42 -11.45 10.23
N GLY A 71 9.68 -10.14 10.14
CA GLY A 71 10.58 -9.59 9.12
C GLY A 71 11.98 -10.18 9.20
N ILE A 72 12.53 -10.37 10.40
CA ILE A 72 13.86 -10.99 10.62
C ILE A 72 13.84 -12.47 10.19
N LEU A 73 12.84 -13.24 10.64
CA LEU A 73 12.70 -14.66 10.31
C LEU A 73 12.56 -14.88 8.79
N ASN A 74 11.77 -14.05 8.13
CA ASN A 74 11.49 -14.19 6.70
C ASN A 74 12.63 -13.74 5.77
N ARG A 75 13.77 -13.28 6.29
CA ARG A 75 15.01 -13.11 5.50
C ARG A 75 15.59 -14.44 5.03
N GLN A 76 15.31 -15.52 5.72
CA GLN A 76 15.81 -16.87 5.40
C GLN A 76 14.86 -17.66 4.49
N GLY A 77 13.72 -17.08 4.13
CA GLY A 77 12.68 -17.73 3.34
C GLY A 77 11.29 -17.54 3.96
N PRO A 78 10.25 -18.19 3.45
CA PRO A 78 8.89 -18.08 3.97
C PRO A 78 8.72 -18.90 5.26
N VAL A 79 9.26 -18.38 6.37
CA VAL A 79 9.33 -19.08 7.66
C VAL A 79 8.14 -18.77 8.54
N MET A 80 7.73 -17.49 8.63
CA MET A 80 6.73 -17.02 9.58
C MET A 80 5.57 -16.34 8.89
N TYR A 81 4.34 -16.76 9.24
CA TYR A 81 3.09 -16.18 8.74
C TYR A 81 2.20 -15.76 9.90
N LEU A 82 1.76 -14.50 9.91
CA LEU A 82 0.86 -13.95 10.93
C LEU A 82 -0.59 -14.01 10.46
N HIS A 83 -1.47 -14.54 11.29
CA HIS A 83 -2.91 -14.44 11.09
C HIS A 83 -3.46 -13.24 11.84
N GLY A 84 -4.21 -12.38 11.15
CA GLY A 84 -4.94 -11.29 11.77
C GLY A 84 -6.24 -11.75 12.42
N ALA A 85 -6.92 -10.82 13.10
CA ALA A 85 -8.22 -11.09 13.71
C ALA A 85 -9.28 -11.53 12.70
N ASN A 86 -9.22 -11.01 11.47
CA ASN A 86 -10.02 -11.51 10.36
C ASN A 86 -9.22 -12.60 9.64
N THR A 87 -9.28 -13.82 10.18
CA THR A 87 -8.56 -14.97 9.65
C THR A 87 -8.88 -15.25 8.20
N ASN A 88 -10.11 -14.97 7.74
CA ASN A 88 -10.51 -15.20 6.34
C ASN A 88 -9.72 -14.34 5.35
N LYS A 89 -9.33 -13.12 5.74
CA LYS A 89 -8.50 -12.26 4.90
C LYS A 89 -7.07 -12.78 4.83
N THR A 90 -6.49 -13.17 5.96
CA THR A 90 -5.09 -13.58 6.04
C THR A 90 -4.86 -15.03 5.63
N SER A 91 -5.80 -15.95 5.83
CA SER A 91 -5.61 -17.37 5.49
C SER A 91 -5.74 -17.66 4.00
N ARG A 92 -6.47 -16.84 3.24
CA ARG A 92 -6.79 -17.08 1.83
C ARG A 92 -5.56 -17.41 0.97
N TRP A 93 -4.54 -16.59 1.05
CA TRP A 93 -3.36 -16.71 0.21
C TRP A 93 -2.50 -17.92 0.59
N ILE A 94 -2.22 -18.10 1.89
CA ILE A 94 -1.44 -19.25 2.35
C ILE A 94 -2.15 -20.57 2.02
N GLU A 95 -3.47 -20.64 2.19
CA GLU A 95 -4.27 -21.80 1.81
C GLU A 95 -4.24 -22.06 0.31
N MET A 96 -4.37 -21.00 -0.50
CA MET A 96 -4.35 -21.11 -1.96
C MET A 96 -3.01 -21.64 -2.45
N PHE A 97 -1.92 -21.06 -1.99
CA PHE A 97 -0.56 -21.41 -2.43
C PHE A 97 -0.05 -22.73 -1.82
N SER A 98 -0.72 -23.27 -0.79
CA SER A 98 -0.42 -24.59 -0.23
C SER A 98 -1.12 -25.74 -0.98
N LYS A 99 -2.06 -25.45 -1.89
CA LYS A 99 -2.72 -26.46 -2.72
C LYS A 99 -1.75 -27.06 -3.74
N PRO A 100 -2.07 -28.24 -4.31
CA PRO A 100 -1.28 -28.83 -5.39
C PRO A 100 -1.01 -27.84 -6.53
N GLY A 101 0.25 -27.72 -6.93
CA GLY A 101 0.73 -26.74 -7.92
C GLY A 101 1.06 -25.35 -7.34
N GLY A 102 0.75 -25.07 -6.09
CA GLY A 102 1.14 -23.84 -5.42
C GLY A 102 2.59 -23.87 -4.94
N TRP A 103 3.23 -22.72 -4.78
CA TRP A 103 4.64 -22.63 -4.42
C TRP A 103 4.96 -23.05 -2.96
N LEU A 104 3.92 -23.21 -2.13
CA LEU A 104 4.01 -23.72 -0.77
C LEU A 104 3.61 -25.22 -0.66
N GLU A 105 3.35 -25.88 -1.79
CA GLU A 105 2.97 -27.29 -1.80
C GLU A 105 3.98 -28.15 -1.02
N GLY A 106 3.47 -29.00 -0.13
CA GLY A 106 4.29 -29.92 0.67
C GLY A 106 4.98 -29.31 1.89
N ARG A 107 4.84 -28.00 2.15
CA ARG A 107 5.33 -27.39 3.39
C ARG A 107 4.42 -27.73 4.57
N GLN A 108 5.03 -28.05 5.70
CA GLN A 108 4.30 -28.24 6.95
C GLN A 108 3.93 -26.88 7.54
N GLN A 109 2.75 -26.79 8.15
CA GLN A 109 2.34 -25.62 8.92
C GLN A 109 2.30 -26.00 10.41
N VAL A 110 3.03 -25.23 11.23
CA VAL A 110 3.07 -25.40 12.69
C VAL A 110 2.52 -24.14 13.34
N LYS A 111 1.43 -24.29 14.07
CA LYS A 111 0.81 -23.20 14.81
C LYS A 111 1.55 -22.98 16.13
N LEU A 112 1.91 -21.73 16.40
CA LEU A 112 2.39 -21.28 17.69
C LEU A 112 1.18 -20.84 18.53
N GLU A 113 1.12 -21.33 19.76
CA GLU A 113 -0.05 -21.12 20.62
C GLU A 113 0.09 -19.88 21.55
N SER A 114 1.29 -19.32 21.65
CA SER A 114 1.55 -18.17 22.52
C SER A 114 2.63 -17.24 21.98
N PHE A 115 2.61 -15.99 22.46
CA PHE A 115 3.68 -15.04 22.18
C PHE A 115 5.04 -15.52 22.72
N GLY A 116 5.04 -16.25 23.84
CA GLY A 116 6.26 -16.90 24.35
C GLY A 116 6.87 -17.92 23.38
N GLU A 117 6.04 -18.73 22.70
CA GLU A 117 6.53 -19.62 21.66
C GLU A 117 7.11 -18.88 20.46
N LEU A 118 6.50 -17.75 20.09
CA LEU A 118 7.03 -16.88 19.05
C LEU A 118 8.42 -16.33 19.44
N LEU A 119 8.61 -15.89 20.68
CA LEU A 119 9.93 -15.46 21.20
C LEU A 119 10.95 -16.60 21.19
N ARG A 120 10.55 -17.80 21.59
CA ARG A 120 11.40 -19.01 21.56
C ARG A 120 11.85 -19.35 20.14
N LEU A 121 10.95 -19.21 19.15
CA LEU A 121 11.27 -19.40 17.73
C LEU A 121 12.30 -18.36 17.26
N GLY A 122 12.14 -17.11 17.68
CA GLY A 122 13.01 -15.99 17.32
C GLY A 122 14.38 -15.97 18.02
N LYS A 123 14.53 -16.70 19.12
CA LYS A 123 15.66 -16.53 20.06
C LYS A 123 17.05 -16.63 19.42
N ASN A 124 17.23 -17.44 18.40
CA ASN A 124 18.52 -17.62 17.73
C ASN A 124 18.82 -16.55 16.66
N VAL A 125 17.82 -15.81 16.22
CA VAL A 125 17.98 -14.76 15.20
C VAL A 125 17.95 -13.35 15.80
N LEU A 126 17.37 -13.21 16.99
CA LEU A 126 17.32 -11.94 17.70
C LEU A 126 18.64 -11.65 18.42
N LYS A 127 19.14 -10.41 18.27
CA LYS A 127 20.27 -9.91 19.05
C LYS A 127 19.83 -9.24 20.34
N GLY A 128 18.58 -8.78 20.42
CA GLY A 128 18.02 -8.18 21.64
C GLY A 128 16.75 -7.38 21.38
N VAL A 129 16.46 -6.49 22.31
CA VAL A 129 15.24 -5.68 22.40
C VAL A 129 15.57 -4.22 22.17
N ILE A 130 14.70 -3.54 21.42
CA ILE A 130 14.68 -2.09 21.24
C ILE A 130 13.39 -1.58 21.87
N ILE A 131 13.51 -0.76 22.92
CA ILE A 131 12.38 -0.23 23.67
C ILE A 131 12.00 1.12 23.09
N TYR A 132 10.77 1.26 22.60
CA TYR A 132 10.26 2.54 22.14
C TYR A 132 9.74 3.40 23.32
N ASP A 133 9.59 4.70 23.08
CA ASP A 133 9.01 5.66 24.03
C ASP A 133 7.52 5.88 23.72
N PRO A 134 6.58 5.47 24.60
CA PRO A 134 5.15 5.73 24.40
C PRO A 134 4.78 7.21 24.35
N ASP A 135 5.58 8.08 24.97
CA ASP A 135 5.36 9.53 24.97
C ASP A 135 5.82 10.18 23.67
N VAL A 136 6.66 9.48 22.88
CA VAL A 136 7.12 9.89 21.55
C VAL A 136 6.87 8.77 20.55
N PRO A 137 5.63 8.59 20.04
CA PRO A 137 5.23 7.45 19.20
C PRO A 137 6.11 7.24 17.95
N ALA A 138 6.71 8.30 17.40
CA ALA A 138 7.67 8.21 16.30
C ALA A 138 8.83 7.24 16.58
N THR A 139 9.17 7.02 17.85
CA THR A 139 10.23 6.07 18.24
C THR A 139 9.88 4.62 17.89
N ILE A 140 8.60 4.28 17.67
CA ILE A 140 8.18 2.96 17.15
C ILE A 140 8.75 2.73 15.75
N ASN A 141 8.68 3.75 14.88
CA ASN A 141 9.23 3.69 13.54
C ASN A 141 10.76 3.71 13.52
N VAL A 142 11.36 4.53 14.39
CA VAL A 142 12.82 4.53 14.60
C VAL A 142 13.28 3.14 15.09
N ALA A 143 12.60 2.57 16.08
CA ALA A 143 12.87 1.23 16.58
C ALA A 143 12.67 0.15 15.50
N THR A 144 11.66 0.31 14.61
CA THR A 144 11.44 -0.60 13.46
C THR A 144 12.61 -0.54 12.48
N THR A 145 13.12 0.66 12.17
CA THR A 145 14.33 0.84 11.35
C THR A 145 15.52 0.12 11.98
N MET A 146 15.75 0.35 13.28
CA MET A 146 16.82 -0.32 14.02
C MET A 146 16.62 -1.84 14.06
N ALA A 147 15.40 -2.33 14.27
CA ALA A 147 15.09 -3.77 14.24
C ALA A 147 15.53 -4.43 12.93
N GLY A 148 15.31 -3.74 11.82
CA GLY A 148 15.78 -4.18 10.51
C GLY A 148 17.31 -4.23 10.38
N VAL A 149 18.02 -3.26 10.92
CA VAL A 149 19.48 -3.13 10.80
C VAL A 149 20.21 -4.02 11.82
N GLU A 150 19.71 -4.08 13.06
CA GLU A 150 20.41 -4.67 14.19
C GLU A 150 19.86 -6.04 14.61
N ASP A 151 18.87 -6.59 13.90
CA ASP A 151 18.20 -7.86 14.24
C ASP A 151 17.55 -7.82 15.64
N GLY A 152 16.95 -6.69 16.01
CA GLY A 152 16.26 -6.48 17.27
C GLY A 152 14.74 -6.69 17.16
N ILE A 153 14.10 -7.00 18.29
CA ILE A 153 12.63 -6.96 18.41
C ILE A 153 12.19 -5.65 19.05
N VAL A 154 11.12 -5.05 18.55
CA VAL A 154 10.58 -3.81 19.12
C VAL A 154 9.60 -4.13 20.23
N PHE A 155 9.86 -3.62 21.43
CA PHE A 155 9.02 -3.79 22.61
C PHE A 155 8.53 -2.46 23.17
N SER A 156 7.34 -2.49 23.78
CA SER A 156 6.95 -1.47 24.75
C SER A 156 7.76 -1.61 26.06
N PRO A 157 7.78 -0.58 26.92
CA PRO A 157 8.37 -0.70 28.26
C PRO A 157 7.82 -1.89 29.03
N GLU A 158 6.51 -2.11 29.00
CA GLU A 158 5.83 -3.20 29.72
C GLU A 158 6.24 -4.58 29.18
N GLN A 159 6.38 -4.71 27.85
CA GLN A 159 6.86 -5.95 27.26
C GLN A 159 8.32 -6.23 27.60
N ALA A 160 9.15 -5.19 27.62
CA ALA A 160 10.56 -5.33 27.99
C ALA A 160 10.72 -5.80 29.45
N GLU A 161 9.96 -5.22 30.38
CA GLU A 161 9.94 -5.65 31.77
C GLU A 161 9.49 -7.11 31.92
N LYS A 162 8.48 -7.51 31.16
CA LYS A 162 7.91 -8.86 31.25
C LYS A 162 8.78 -9.90 30.59
N TYR A 163 9.31 -9.65 29.40
CA TYR A 163 9.87 -10.69 28.54
C TYR A 163 11.39 -10.64 28.38
N ALA A 164 12.04 -9.46 28.53
CA ALA A 164 13.46 -9.38 28.20
C ALA A 164 14.30 -10.27 29.14
N ALA A 165 14.12 -10.19 30.43
CA ALA A 165 14.85 -11.02 31.41
C ALA A 165 14.41 -12.48 31.34
N GLU A 166 13.11 -12.75 31.23
CA GLU A 166 12.53 -14.10 31.14
C GLU A 166 13.09 -14.90 29.98
N TYR A 167 13.20 -14.29 28.79
CA TYR A 167 13.73 -14.94 27.60
C TYR A 167 15.24 -14.70 27.38
N GLY A 168 15.91 -13.99 28.26
CA GLY A 168 17.35 -13.71 28.19
C GLY A 168 17.73 -12.83 27.00
N LEU A 169 16.89 -11.84 26.65
CA LEU A 169 17.12 -10.90 25.57
C LEU A 169 17.83 -9.65 26.09
N ALA A 170 18.96 -9.28 25.49
CA ALA A 170 19.69 -8.06 25.84
C ALA A 170 18.90 -6.82 25.38
N ILE A 171 19.00 -5.73 26.13
CA ILE A 171 18.50 -4.42 25.68
C ILE A 171 19.54 -3.81 24.75
N LEU A 172 19.18 -3.62 23.46
CA LEU A 172 20.04 -2.97 22.46
C LEU A 172 19.91 -1.46 22.54
N HIS A 173 18.68 -0.96 22.74
CA HIS A 173 18.41 0.46 22.88
C HIS A 173 17.15 0.71 23.71
N ASP A 174 17.12 1.82 24.43
CA ASP A 174 15.97 2.31 25.20
C ASP A 174 15.74 3.78 24.85
N PHE A 175 14.62 4.07 24.17
CA PHE A 175 14.30 5.42 23.71
C PHE A 175 13.57 6.28 24.75
N ARG A 176 13.18 5.74 25.90
CA ARG A 176 12.40 6.46 26.90
C ARG A 176 13.11 7.73 27.35
N GLY A 177 12.40 8.87 27.20
CA GLY A 177 12.90 10.19 27.59
C GLY A 177 14.09 10.71 26.78
N GLN A 178 14.40 10.12 25.61
CA GLN A 178 15.53 10.54 24.80
C GLN A 178 15.24 11.80 23.97
N PHE A 179 14.00 12.00 23.56
CA PHE A 179 13.62 13.10 22.67
C PHE A 179 12.58 14.01 23.33
N ASP A 180 12.87 15.30 23.42
CA ASP A 180 12.06 16.31 24.09
C ASP A 180 11.63 17.48 23.16
N GLY A 181 12.02 17.45 21.90
CA GLY A 181 11.74 18.52 20.95
C GLY A 181 12.69 19.71 21.04
N SER A 182 13.72 19.65 21.84
CA SER A 182 14.64 20.78 22.07
C SER A 182 15.45 21.16 20.81
N LEU A 183 15.64 20.24 19.86
CA LEU A 183 16.45 20.47 18.66
C LEU A 183 15.65 21.04 17.50
N SER A 184 14.42 20.59 17.30
CA SER A 184 13.59 20.97 16.14
C SER A 184 12.28 21.66 16.50
N GLY A 185 11.93 21.72 17.77
CA GLY A 185 10.60 22.10 18.25
C GLY A 185 9.59 20.96 18.19
N SER A 186 10.05 19.71 17.93
CA SER A 186 9.22 18.54 17.79
C SER A 186 9.98 17.28 18.22
N ALA A 187 9.55 16.61 19.27
CA ALA A 187 10.16 15.36 19.73
C ALA A 187 10.14 14.26 18.64
N LYS A 188 9.07 14.20 17.87
CA LYS A 188 8.93 13.36 16.68
C LYS A 188 10.06 13.60 15.68
N ASN A 189 10.26 14.85 15.29
CA ASN A 189 11.30 15.20 14.31
C ASN A 189 12.72 15.03 14.86
N ASP A 190 12.92 15.27 16.17
CA ASP A 190 14.22 14.98 16.82
C ASP A 190 14.56 13.49 16.71
N ALA A 191 13.56 12.60 16.94
CA ALA A 191 13.72 11.16 16.80
C ALA A 191 14.08 10.75 15.36
N TYR A 192 13.35 11.23 14.35
CA TYR A 192 13.64 10.91 12.97
C TYR A 192 15.00 11.48 12.51
N ARG A 193 15.35 12.70 12.90
CA ARG A 193 16.67 13.30 12.58
C ARG A 193 17.81 12.52 13.21
N TRP A 194 17.63 12.07 14.46
CA TRP A 194 18.60 11.17 15.09
C TRP A 194 18.75 9.85 14.31
N ALA A 195 17.65 9.26 13.85
CA ALA A 195 17.69 8.04 13.05
C ALA A 195 18.34 8.27 11.67
N ILE A 196 18.10 9.41 11.03
CA ILE A 196 18.80 9.79 9.79
C ILE A 196 20.31 9.84 10.03
N ASP A 197 20.76 10.54 11.09
CA ASP A 197 22.19 10.69 11.40
C ASP A 197 22.89 9.38 11.75
N ASN A 198 22.18 8.46 12.41
CA ASN A 198 22.76 7.25 12.95
C ASN A 198 22.58 6.01 12.07
N TYR A 199 21.61 6.00 11.17
CA TYR A 199 21.29 4.85 10.33
C TYR A 199 21.27 5.19 8.84
N LEU A 200 20.45 6.13 8.39
CA LEU A 200 20.27 6.41 6.98
C LEU A 200 21.53 7.02 6.37
N ASP A 201 22.05 8.11 6.93
CA ASP A 201 23.25 8.78 6.42
C ASP A 201 24.54 7.96 6.56
N LYS A 202 24.52 6.92 7.40
CA LYS A 202 25.61 5.95 7.53
C LYS A 202 25.51 4.79 6.53
N GLY A 203 24.48 4.76 5.68
CA GLY A 203 24.29 3.70 4.68
C GLY A 203 23.96 2.34 5.30
N LEU A 204 23.35 2.31 6.47
CA LEU A 204 22.95 1.07 7.15
C LEU A 204 21.57 0.58 6.71
N CYS A 205 20.75 1.50 6.19
CA CYS A 205 19.42 1.19 5.67
C CYS A 205 19.48 0.79 4.19
N SER A 206 18.43 0.11 3.72
CA SER A 206 18.21 -0.15 2.30
C SER A 206 18.22 1.15 1.50
N THR A 207 18.84 1.15 0.34
CA THR A 207 18.78 2.28 -0.61
C THR A 207 17.68 2.11 -1.65
N THR A 208 17.03 0.94 -1.71
CA THR A 208 15.96 0.64 -2.66
C THR A 208 14.57 0.74 -2.04
N GLN A 209 14.45 0.65 -0.72
CA GLN A 209 13.18 0.59 0.01
C GLN A 209 13.17 1.57 1.19
N SER A 210 12.19 2.46 1.20
CA SER A 210 11.85 3.34 2.32
C SER A 210 10.38 3.15 2.67
N PHE A 211 9.97 3.50 3.88
CA PHE A 211 8.62 3.21 4.35
C PHE A 211 8.01 4.43 5.03
N LEU A 212 6.86 4.82 4.51
CA LEU A 212 5.94 5.74 5.17
C LEU A 212 4.93 4.89 5.94
N TYR A 213 5.02 4.91 7.26
CA TYR A 213 4.23 4.02 8.10
C TYR A 213 3.70 4.75 9.32
N GLU A 214 2.41 4.62 9.55
CA GLU A 214 1.76 5.25 10.68
C GLU A 214 2.32 4.75 12.02
N ASP A 215 2.76 5.66 12.88
CA ASP A 215 3.21 5.39 14.25
C ASP A 215 2.03 5.40 15.23
N SER A 216 1.07 4.61 15.02
CA SER A 216 -0.33 4.75 15.39
C SER A 216 -0.71 4.60 16.86
N ARG A 217 0.22 4.62 17.79
CA ARG A 217 -0.17 4.69 19.22
C ARG A 217 -0.80 6.03 19.59
N TYR A 218 -0.63 7.03 18.72
CA TYR A 218 -1.13 8.36 18.93
C TYR A 218 -2.63 8.46 18.62
N ASN A 219 -3.45 8.80 19.63
CA ASN A 219 -4.89 9.12 19.51
C ASN A 219 -5.82 8.07 18.89
N ARG A 220 -5.42 6.82 18.75
CA ARG A 220 -6.31 5.77 18.25
C ARG A 220 -6.69 4.75 19.31
N PRO A 221 -7.88 4.14 19.19
CA PRO A 221 -8.19 2.94 19.95
C PRO A 221 -7.14 1.89 19.56
N VAL A 222 -6.31 1.56 20.49
CA VAL A 222 -5.23 0.58 20.37
C VAL A 222 -5.82 -0.79 20.08
N GLY A 223 -5.28 -1.51 19.11
CA GLY A 223 -5.68 -2.89 18.84
C GLY A 223 -6.31 -3.15 17.50
N ASN A 224 -6.14 -2.24 16.54
CA ASN A 224 -6.42 -2.57 15.16
C ASN A 224 -5.23 -3.32 14.55
N LEU A 225 -5.47 -4.52 14.03
CA LEU A 225 -4.43 -5.37 13.41
C LEU A 225 -3.81 -4.76 12.15
N GLU A 226 -4.41 -3.71 11.61
CA GLU A 226 -3.88 -2.92 10.52
C GLU A 226 -2.47 -2.38 10.80
N TYR A 227 -2.05 -2.34 12.06
CA TYR A 227 -0.71 -1.89 12.47
C TYR A 227 0.43 -2.87 12.19
N THR A 228 0.15 -4.05 11.70
CA THR A 228 1.18 -4.97 11.23
C THR A 228 1.48 -4.83 9.74
N TYR A 229 0.68 -4.07 9.02
CA TYR A 229 0.82 -3.89 7.58
C TYR A 229 2.23 -3.44 7.20
N CYS A 230 2.85 -4.17 6.30
CA CYS A 230 4.19 -3.97 5.73
C CYS A 230 5.35 -3.73 6.72
N ARG A 231 5.14 -3.71 8.03
CA ARG A 231 6.20 -3.56 9.03
C ARG A 231 7.20 -4.71 8.97
N ASP A 232 6.71 -5.92 8.78
CA ASP A 232 7.51 -7.11 8.54
C ASP A 232 8.43 -6.96 7.32
N PHE A 233 7.91 -6.38 6.24
CA PHE A 233 8.67 -6.14 5.03
C PHE A 233 9.71 -5.02 5.22
N ALA A 234 9.36 -3.97 5.95
CA ALA A 234 10.30 -2.90 6.30
C ALA A 234 11.52 -3.45 7.06
N VAL A 235 11.29 -4.35 8.02
CA VAL A 235 12.36 -5.01 8.79
C VAL A 235 13.15 -5.99 7.92
N LYS A 236 12.47 -6.79 7.08
CA LYS A 236 13.14 -7.71 6.14
C LYS A 236 14.11 -6.96 5.24
N GLU A 237 13.67 -5.88 4.64
CA GLU A 237 14.43 -5.10 3.67
C GLU A 237 15.41 -4.09 4.32
N ARG A 238 15.41 -3.95 5.66
CA ARG A 238 16.19 -2.94 6.38
C ARG A 238 15.86 -1.52 5.95
N GLY A 239 14.58 -1.26 5.66
CA GLY A 239 14.13 0.03 5.20
C GLY A 239 14.15 1.10 6.29
N PHE A 240 14.33 2.35 5.91
CA PHE A 240 14.11 3.49 6.80
C PHE A 240 12.61 3.76 6.93
N VAL A 241 12.10 3.83 8.14
CA VAL A 241 10.67 3.95 8.44
C VAL A 241 10.38 5.30 9.09
N PHE A 242 9.39 6.03 8.58
CA PHE A 242 8.99 7.33 9.10
C PHE A 242 7.51 7.62 8.87
N ASP A 243 7.00 8.65 9.56
CA ASP A 243 5.64 9.19 9.36
C ASP A 243 5.68 10.72 9.49
N LEU A 244 5.67 11.43 8.36
CA LEU A 244 5.87 12.87 8.28
C LEU A 244 4.88 13.50 7.29
N SER A 245 4.41 14.72 7.60
CA SER A 245 3.57 15.51 6.70
C SER A 245 4.40 16.18 5.60
N PRO A 246 3.91 16.25 4.35
CA PRO A 246 4.57 16.99 3.28
C PRO A 246 4.26 18.50 3.28
N TRP A 247 3.40 18.97 4.19
CA TRP A 247 2.90 20.34 4.21
C TRP A 247 3.82 21.29 4.98
N GLU A 248 3.94 22.53 4.51
CA GLU A 248 4.70 23.59 5.17
C GLU A 248 3.84 24.71 5.75
N ASP A 249 2.58 24.77 5.36
CA ASP A 249 1.61 25.79 5.76
C ASP A 249 0.64 25.32 6.86
N GLU A 250 0.73 24.08 7.25
CA GLU A 250 -0.09 23.45 8.28
C GLU A 250 0.71 22.46 9.12
N ALA A 251 0.54 22.51 10.44
CA ALA A 251 1.10 21.51 11.33
C ALA A 251 0.22 20.25 11.33
N PRO A 252 0.82 19.04 11.31
CA PRO A 252 0.04 17.80 11.40
C PRO A 252 -0.60 17.64 12.78
N ARG A 253 -1.70 16.90 12.84
CA ARG A 253 -2.49 16.74 14.06
C ARG A 253 -1.78 15.96 15.16
N ASP A 254 -0.90 15.05 14.79
CA ASP A 254 -0.09 14.28 15.74
C ASP A 254 0.96 15.11 16.46
N ASP A 255 1.27 16.30 15.94
CA ASP A 255 2.20 17.26 16.56
C ASP A 255 1.82 18.71 16.19
N ALA A 256 0.62 19.12 16.61
CA ALA A 256 0.06 20.42 16.29
C ALA A 256 0.86 21.63 16.82
N SER A 257 1.76 21.41 17.76
CA SER A 257 2.60 22.45 18.37
C SER A 257 3.94 22.66 17.65
N GLN A 258 4.31 21.79 16.71
CA GLN A 258 5.59 21.93 16.01
C GLN A 258 5.63 23.21 15.15
N PRO A 259 6.81 23.79 14.92
CA PRO A 259 6.95 24.85 13.94
C PRO A 259 6.52 24.39 12.54
N LEU A 260 5.83 25.27 11.80
CA LEU A 260 5.36 24.96 10.44
C LEU A 260 6.50 24.49 9.54
N GLY A 261 6.26 23.46 8.74
CA GLY A 261 7.23 22.92 7.79
C GLY A 261 8.31 22.02 8.41
N THR A 262 8.28 21.74 9.72
CA THR A 262 9.30 20.88 10.36
C THR A 262 9.28 19.45 9.79
N ASP A 263 8.11 18.86 9.63
CA ASP A 263 7.94 17.54 9.00
C ASP A 263 8.46 17.54 7.56
N LYS A 264 8.05 18.51 6.75
CA LYS A 264 8.49 18.64 5.35
C LYS A 264 10.02 18.76 5.25
N ALA A 265 10.64 19.56 6.11
CA ALA A 265 12.10 19.72 6.13
C ALA A 265 12.81 18.38 6.47
N THR A 266 12.28 17.62 7.40
CA THR A 266 12.80 16.28 7.74
C THR A 266 12.56 15.29 6.61
N TYR A 267 11.40 15.34 5.96
CA TYR A 267 11.10 14.51 4.77
C TYR A 267 12.07 14.80 3.62
N ILE A 268 12.29 16.07 3.28
CA ILE A 268 13.27 16.45 2.26
C ILE A 268 14.67 15.92 2.60
N ARG A 269 15.09 16.01 3.86
CA ARG A 269 16.38 15.47 4.30
C ARG A 269 16.52 13.96 4.07
N ILE A 270 15.44 13.20 4.27
CA ILE A 270 15.41 11.76 3.94
C ILE A 270 15.62 11.56 2.44
N LEU A 271 14.89 12.30 1.60
CA LEU A 271 14.99 12.21 0.14
C LEU A 271 16.40 12.58 -0.37
N GLU A 272 17.00 13.64 0.17
CA GLU A 272 18.37 14.03 -0.13
C GLU A 272 19.38 12.96 0.26
N SER A 273 19.17 12.29 1.39
CA SER A 273 20.02 11.17 1.81
C SER A 273 19.97 10.02 0.81
N TYR A 274 18.77 9.65 0.37
CA TYR A 274 18.60 8.63 -0.67
C TYR A 274 19.30 9.02 -1.97
N LEU A 275 19.07 10.24 -2.47
CA LEU A 275 19.70 10.70 -3.71
C LEU A 275 21.23 10.67 -3.64
N ARG A 276 21.81 11.09 -2.50
CA ARG A 276 23.27 11.02 -2.28
C ARG A 276 23.79 9.58 -2.27
N GLN A 277 23.07 8.66 -1.62
CA GLN A 277 23.53 7.27 -1.47
C GLN A 277 23.36 6.45 -2.73
N THR A 278 22.30 6.69 -3.48
CA THR A 278 22.07 6.00 -4.75
C THR A 278 22.96 6.55 -5.86
N ALA A 279 23.43 7.78 -5.73
CA ALA A 279 24.20 8.49 -6.75
C ALA A 279 23.57 8.42 -8.17
N GLY A 280 22.24 8.31 -8.24
CA GLY A 280 21.50 8.14 -9.49
C GLY A 280 21.69 6.78 -10.19
N GLN A 281 22.11 5.74 -9.46
CA GLN A 281 22.30 4.39 -10.01
C GLN A 281 21.00 3.57 -10.05
N HIS A 282 20.07 3.83 -9.15
CA HIS A 282 18.76 3.21 -9.10
C HIS A 282 17.74 4.14 -8.45
N MET A 283 16.46 3.84 -8.63
CA MET A 283 15.35 4.54 -7.99
C MET A 283 15.05 3.91 -6.63
N THR A 284 14.57 4.72 -5.69
CA THR A 284 14.13 4.26 -4.37
C THR A 284 12.61 4.18 -4.33
N CYS A 285 12.06 3.11 -3.77
CA CYS A 285 10.64 2.97 -3.49
C CYS A 285 10.30 3.55 -2.11
N LEU A 286 9.33 4.44 -2.05
CA LEU A 286 8.67 4.86 -0.83
C LEU A 286 7.37 4.06 -0.68
N ASN A 287 7.35 3.12 0.25
CA ASN A 287 6.24 2.24 0.49
C ASN A 287 5.30 2.83 1.54
N GLY A 288 4.00 2.78 1.31
CA GLY A 288 3.00 3.19 2.27
C GLY A 288 2.12 4.35 1.80
N PHE A 289 1.30 4.80 2.73
CA PHE A 289 0.39 5.91 2.54
C PHE A 289 0.43 6.81 3.79
N PHE A 290 0.02 8.05 3.63
CA PHE A 290 0.00 9.00 4.74
C PHE A 290 -1.07 8.65 5.76
N SER A 291 -0.69 8.71 7.03
CA SER A 291 -1.64 8.57 8.12
C SER A 291 -2.62 9.75 8.16
N LYS A 292 -3.78 9.53 8.77
CA LYS A 292 -4.82 10.57 8.90
C LYS A 292 -4.35 11.77 9.71
N GLU A 293 -3.37 11.60 10.56
CA GLU A 293 -2.80 12.64 11.40
C GLU A 293 -1.90 13.60 10.64
N LYS A 294 -1.50 13.26 9.41
CA LYS A 294 -0.63 14.11 8.55
C LYS A 294 -1.41 15.09 7.68
N TYR A 295 -2.72 15.04 7.70
CA TYR A 295 -3.59 15.99 7.03
C TYR A 295 -4.77 16.37 7.92
N SER A 296 -5.28 17.56 7.74
CA SER A 296 -6.23 18.18 8.66
C SER A 296 -7.68 18.06 8.24
N GLU A 297 -7.97 17.80 6.97
CA GLU A 297 -9.33 17.62 6.47
C GLU A 297 -9.84 16.22 6.82
N ILE A 298 -10.19 16.01 8.11
CA ILE A 298 -10.77 14.76 8.57
C ILE A 298 -12.06 15.05 9.32
N ASP A 299 -13.12 14.30 8.99
CA ASP A 299 -14.37 14.22 9.76
C ASP A 299 -15.00 15.61 10.10
N GLY A 300 -14.88 16.58 9.20
CA GLY A 300 -15.45 17.91 9.40
C GLY A 300 -14.73 18.80 10.42
N LEU A 301 -13.53 18.45 10.83
CA LEU A 301 -12.73 19.24 11.79
C LEU A 301 -12.07 20.48 11.17
N GLY A 302 -12.23 20.66 9.84
CA GLY A 302 -11.68 21.80 9.11
C GLY A 302 -10.17 21.80 9.05
N GLY A 303 -9.64 21.78 7.87
CA GLY A 303 -8.22 21.88 7.56
C GLY A 303 -8.06 22.11 6.07
N ALA A 304 -6.85 22.43 5.63
CA ALA A 304 -6.62 22.80 4.24
C ALA A 304 -6.35 21.60 3.34
N HIS A 305 -5.88 20.49 3.89
CA HIS A 305 -5.33 19.40 3.13
C HIS A 305 -5.94 18.04 3.50
N GLY A 306 -6.49 17.34 2.50
CA GLY A 306 -7.05 16.00 2.62
C GLY A 306 -6.06 14.91 2.21
N GLN A 307 -6.47 13.67 2.37
CA GLN A 307 -5.65 12.47 2.13
C GLN A 307 -5.06 12.44 0.71
N VAL A 308 -5.91 12.57 -0.31
CA VAL A 308 -5.47 12.48 -1.72
C VAL A 308 -4.52 13.62 -2.08
N ALA A 309 -4.80 14.84 -1.59
CA ALA A 309 -3.92 15.99 -1.78
C ALA A 309 -2.54 15.77 -1.13
N THR A 310 -2.52 15.16 0.05
CA THR A 310 -1.28 14.84 0.78
C THR A 310 -0.44 13.81 0.03
N GLU A 311 -1.07 12.80 -0.60
CA GLU A 311 -0.40 11.84 -1.48
C GLU A 311 0.26 12.55 -2.66
N TRP A 312 -0.49 13.37 -3.39
CA TRP A 312 0.03 14.07 -4.57
C TRP A 312 1.17 15.03 -4.25
N GLU A 313 1.07 15.76 -3.13
CA GLU A 313 2.14 16.64 -2.68
C GLU A 313 3.41 15.86 -2.36
N SER A 314 3.27 14.70 -1.72
CA SER A 314 4.44 13.87 -1.43
C SER A 314 5.11 13.33 -2.68
N VAL A 315 4.33 12.87 -3.66
CA VAL A 315 4.87 12.45 -4.97
C VAL A 315 5.55 13.62 -5.68
N TRP A 316 4.94 14.81 -5.62
CA TRP A 316 5.53 16.02 -6.18
C TRP A 316 6.90 16.36 -5.58
N ILE A 317 7.04 16.21 -4.27
CA ILE A 317 8.28 16.44 -3.53
C ILE A 317 9.31 15.34 -3.80
N ALA A 318 8.88 14.06 -3.84
CA ALA A 318 9.78 12.91 -3.94
C ALA A 318 10.38 12.71 -5.34
N SER A 319 9.62 13.00 -6.40
CA SER A 319 10.01 12.70 -7.78
C SER A 319 11.34 13.30 -8.22
N PRO A 320 11.74 14.54 -7.85
CA PRO A 320 13.06 15.10 -8.20
C PRO A 320 14.26 14.37 -7.59
N TYR A 321 14.00 13.51 -6.58
CA TYR A 321 15.03 12.74 -5.86
C TYR A 321 15.13 11.27 -6.33
N ASN A 322 14.52 10.92 -7.47
CA ASN A 322 14.41 9.54 -7.98
C ASN A 322 13.68 8.59 -7.02
N VAL A 323 12.73 9.11 -6.28
CA VAL A 323 11.87 8.35 -5.38
C VAL A 323 10.49 8.24 -5.98
N TYR A 324 9.99 7.01 -6.14
CA TYR A 324 8.61 6.71 -6.52
C TYR A 324 7.86 6.12 -5.33
N MET A 325 6.55 6.29 -5.31
CA MET A 325 5.71 5.70 -4.27
C MET A 325 5.07 4.39 -4.71
N ASP A 326 4.89 3.52 -3.75
CA ASP A 326 4.01 2.38 -3.83
C ASP A 326 2.92 2.55 -2.79
N THR A 327 1.74 3.00 -3.22
CA THR A 327 0.61 3.21 -2.34
C THR A 327 0.03 1.88 -1.88
N GLY A 328 -0.62 1.87 -0.71
CA GLY A 328 -1.31 0.69 -0.19
C GLY A 328 -0.49 -0.45 0.40
N PRO A 329 0.89 -0.43 0.51
CA PRO A 329 1.56 -1.44 1.32
C PRO A 329 1.11 -1.46 2.77
N GLY A 330 0.61 -0.33 3.28
CA GLY A 330 -0.02 -0.21 4.58
C GLY A 330 -1.31 -1.02 4.75
N GLU A 331 -1.76 -1.77 3.75
CA GLU A 331 -2.96 -2.61 3.78
C GLU A 331 -2.64 -4.10 3.55
N VAL A 332 -1.34 -4.48 3.53
CA VAL A 332 -0.90 -5.84 3.21
C VAL A 332 -0.28 -6.51 4.42
N TYR A 333 -0.80 -7.68 4.76
CA TYR A 333 -0.21 -8.59 5.75
C TYR A 333 0.83 -9.51 5.12
N ASN A 334 1.84 -9.87 5.90
CA ASN A 334 2.80 -10.89 5.52
C ASN A 334 3.57 -10.59 4.24
N MET A 335 3.84 -9.33 3.94
CA MET A 335 4.55 -8.95 2.72
C MET A 335 5.97 -9.53 2.69
N SER A 336 6.64 -9.61 3.84
CA SER A 336 7.94 -10.28 3.95
C SER A 336 7.90 -11.77 3.61
N PHE A 337 6.75 -12.42 3.83
CA PHE A 337 6.52 -13.82 3.48
C PHE A 337 6.28 -13.97 1.97
N HIS A 338 5.33 -13.20 1.42
CA HIS A 338 4.98 -13.23 -0.01
C HIS A 338 6.17 -12.90 -0.91
N SER A 339 7.01 -11.94 -0.53
CA SER A 339 8.20 -11.55 -1.29
C SER A 339 9.29 -12.64 -1.39
N ASN A 340 9.13 -13.79 -0.72
CA ASN A 340 9.99 -14.98 -0.90
C ASN A 340 9.49 -15.94 -1.99
N ALA A 341 8.31 -15.68 -2.58
CA ALA A 341 7.81 -16.57 -3.62
C ALA A 341 8.72 -16.51 -4.88
N PRO A 342 8.96 -17.64 -5.52
CA PRO A 342 9.75 -17.67 -6.74
C PRO A 342 9.02 -16.93 -7.85
N PHE A 343 9.72 -16.03 -8.53
CA PHE A 343 9.17 -15.26 -9.64
C PHE A 343 9.66 -15.78 -10.98
N LYS A 344 8.77 -15.78 -11.97
CA LYS A 344 9.09 -16.04 -13.37
C LYS A 344 8.50 -14.93 -14.25
N PRO A 345 9.21 -14.45 -15.29
CA PRO A 345 8.67 -13.47 -16.21
C PRO A 345 7.29 -13.91 -16.74
N MET A 346 6.35 -12.99 -16.63
CA MET A 346 4.96 -13.24 -17.00
C MET A 346 4.73 -12.95 -18.47
N LYS A 347 3.64 -13.49 -19.05
CA LYS A 347 3.22 -13.23 -20.41
C LYS A 347 1.72 -12.95 -20.43
N GLN A 348 1.34 -11.86 -21.09
CA GLN A 348 -0.07 -11.61 -21.41
C GLN A 348 -0.39 -11.77 -22.90
N GLY A 349 0.62 -11.71 -23.75
CA GLY A 349 0.46 -11.76 -25.19
C GLY A 349 -0.01 -10.44 -25.80
N ARG A 350 -0.35 -10.49 -27.08
CA ARG A 350 -0.93 -9.36 -27.82
C ARG A 350 -2.13 -9.87 -28.63
N PRO A 351 -3.20 -9.07 -28.77
CA PRO A 351 -4.32 -9.43 -29.61
C PRO A 351 -3.93 -9.34 -31.09
N GLN A 352 -4.73 -9.95 -31.96
CA GLN A 352 -4.67 -9.64 -33.36
C GLN A 352 -5.21 -8.22 -33.56
N LEU A 353 -4.40 -7.37 -34.21
CA LEU A 353 -4.83 -6.00 -34.49
C LEU A 353 -5.77 -6.00 -35.70
N GLY A 354 -6.87 -5.27 -35.55
CA GLY A 354 -7.85 -5.04 -36.64
C GLY A 354 -7.72 -3.65 -37.25
N GLU A 355 -8.78 -3.21 -37.92
CA GLU A 355 -8.86 -1.88 -38.52
C GLU A 355 -10.10 -1.12 -38.03
N PRO A 356 -10.00 0.21 -37.82
CA PRO A 356 -11.13 1.02 -37.44
C PRO A 356 -12.20 1.06 -38.51
N GLN A 357 -13.46 1.11 -38.10
CA GLN A 357 -14.62 1.17 -39.02
C GLN A 357 -15.32 2.54 -38.89
N ASP A 358 -15.76 3.05 -40.03
CA ASP A 358 -16.51 4.31 -40.10
C ASP A 358 -17.77 4.27 -39.24
N GLY A 359 -18.09 5.38 -38.56
CA GLY A 359 -19.27 5.56 -37.76
C GLY A 359 -19.24 4.91 -36.37
N LYS A 360 -18.27 4.06 -36.08
CA LYS A 360 -18.12 3.40 -34.79
C LYS A 360 -17.76 4.37 -33.65
N THR A 361 -18.24 4.02 -32.48
CA THR A 361 -17.84 4.63 -31.23
C THR A 361 -17.13 3.58 -30.36
N TYR A 362 -15.82 3.69 -30.29
CA TYR A 362 -14.96 2.76 -29.56
C TYR A 362 -14.80 3.19 -28.11
N LEU A 363 -15.03 2.26 -27.21
CA LEU A 363 -14.88 2.45 -25.77
C LEU A 363 -13.76 1.54 -25.25
N LEU A 364 -12.97 2.07 -24.32
CA LEU A 364 -12.04 1.31 -23.50
C LEU A 364 -12.36 1.55 -22.01
N PHE A 365 -12.44 0.50 -21.23
CA PHE A 365 -12.59 0.57 -19.78
C PHE A 365 -11.29 0.19 -19.11
N GLN A 366 -10.76 1.12 -18.32
CA GLN A 366 -9.66 0.89 -17.41
C GLN A 366 -10.23 0.64 -16.01
N LEU A 367 -9.94 -0.52 -15.45
CA LEU A 367 -10.20 -0.83 -14.06
C LEU A 367 -9.00 -0.34 -13.26
N ALA A 368 -9.22 0.73 -12.50
CA ALA A 368 -8.16 1.49 -11.86
C ALA A 368 -8.10 1.26 -10.35
N ASP A 369 -7.01 1.77 -9.75
CA ASP A 369 -6.66 1.71 -8.34
C ASP A 369 -6.33 0.27 -7.86
N TYR A 370 -5.77 -0.55 -8.76
CA TYR A 370 -5.09 -1.80 -8.43
C TYR A 370 -3.56 -1.68 -8.51
N ASP A 371 -3.08 -0.45 -8.66
CA ASP A 371 -1.68 -0.07 -8.67
C ASP A 371 -1.01 -0.19 -7.29
N GLY A 372 -1.80 -0.13 -6.21
CA GLY A 372 -1.32 -0.33 -4.86
C GLY A 372 -1.28 -1.80 -4.44
N ALA A 373 -0.37 -2.14 -3.53
CA ALA A 373 -0.25 -3.50 -3.00
C ALA A 373 -1.51 -3.95 -2.23
N GLY A 374 -2.14 -3.07 -1.46
CA GLY A 374 -3.37 -3.36 -0.71
C GLY A 374 -4.55 -3.72 -1.60
N PRO A 375 -4.94 -2.88 -2.57
CA PRO A 375 -5.97 -3.21 -3.53
C PRO A 375 -5.71 -4.52 -4.29
N LEU A 376 -4.48 -4.79 -4.68
CA LEU A 376 -4.12 -6.05 -5.31
C LEU A 376 -4.28 -7.23 -4.36
N TRP A 377 -3.88 -7.08 -3.10
CA TRP A 377 -3.93 -8.13 -2.09
C TRP A 377 -5.35 -8.44 -1.60
N GLU A 378 -6.21 -7.43 -1.45
CA GLU A 378 -7.53 -7.56 -0.86
C GLU A 378 -8.68 -7.43 -1.88
N TYR A 379 -8.74 -6.34 -2.64
CA TYR A 379 -9.95 -5.96 -3.40
C TYR A 379 -10.13 -6.78 -4.67
N MET A 380 -9.08 -7.22 -5.33
CA MET A 380 -9.23 -8.05 -6.53
C MET A 380 -9.97 -9.37 -6.23
N PHE A 381 -9.89 -9.85 -4.99
CA PHE A 381 -10.58 -11.08 -4.58
C PHE A 381 -12.02 -10.88 -4.11
N ASN A 382 -12.37 -9.70 -3.61
CA ASN A 382 -13.68 -9.44 -3.02
C ASN A 382 -14.77 -9.20 -4.08
N GLY A 383 -14.90 -10.14 -5.04
CA GLY A 383 -15.95 -10.15 -6.04
C GLY A 383 -15.64 -9.42 -7.35
N ILE A 384 -14.45 -8.82 -7.48
CA ILE A 384 -14.05 -8.13 -8.73
C ILE A 384 -13.28 -9.07 -9.66
N TRP A 385 -12.20 -9.69 -9.18
CA TRP A 385 -11.46 -10.70 -9.98
C TRP A 385 -12.27 -11.96 -10.20
N ASN A 386 -13.11 -12.34 -9.24
CA ASN A 386 -14.00 -13.50 -9.29
C ASN A 386 -15.41 -13.15 -9.79
N ASP A 387 -15.59 -12.02 -10.49
CA ASP A 387 -16.87 -11.67 -11.12
C ASP A 387 -17.22 -12.73 -12.18
N ASP A 388 -18.41 -13.31 -12.10
CA ASP A 388 -18.89 -14.37 -13.00
C ASP A 388 -18.92 -13.92 -14.47
N ASN A 389 -18.94 -12.63 -14.73
CA ASN A 389 -18.93 -12.05 -16.08
C ASN A 389 -17.52 -11.66 -16.56
N ARG A 390 -16.48 -11.90 -15.75
CA ARG A 390 -15.10 -11.66 -16.19
C ARG A 390 -14.80 -12.53 -17.41
N GLY A 391 -14.18 -11.92 -18.42
CA GLY A 391 -13.92 -12.56 -19.71
C GLY A 391 -15.00 -12.32 -20.77
N SER A 392 -16.14 -11.70 -20.42
CA SER A 392 -17.23 -11.42 -21.36
C SER A 392 -17.11 -10.04 -22.04
N ILE A 393 -16.27 -9.17 -21.55
CA ILE A 393 -16.00 -7.84 -22.11
C ILE A 393 -14.51 -7.53 -21.94
N PRO A 394 -13.83 -7.00 -22.95
CA PRO A 394 -12.43 -6.62 -22.80
C PRO A 394 -12.28 -5.42 -21.86
N VAL A 395 -11.31 -5.53 -20.96
CA VAL A 395 -10.95 -4.49 -20.00
C VAL A 395 -9.43 -4.43 -19.83
N VAL A 396 -8.91 -3.28 -19.40
CA VAL A 396 -7.52 -3.16 -18.97
C VAL A 396 -7.46 -2.94 -17.45
N TRP A 397 -6.73 -3.81 -16.78
CA TRP A 397 -6.44 -3.71 -15.35
C TRP A 397 -5.20 -2.84 -15.15
N GLY A 398 -5.36 -1.76 -14.41
CA GLY A 398 -4.25 -0.88 -14.05
C GLY A 398 -3.52 -1.46 -12.84
N ILE A 399 -2.37 -2.11 -13.07
CA ILE A 399 -1.57 -2.75 -12.02
C ILE A 399 -0.12 -2.33 -12.17
N ASN A 400 0.48 -1.78 -11.12
CA ASN A 400 1.88 -1.41 -11.17
C ASN A 400 2.79 -2.64 -11.23
N PRO A 401 3.64 -2.75 -12.26
CA PRO A 401 4.42 -3.95 -12.50
C PRO A 401 5.55 -4.18 -11.48
N ASN A 402 5.99 -3.14 -10.76
CA ASN A 402 6.98 -3.25 -9.68
C ASN A 402 6.47 -3.99 -8.43
N LEU A 403 5.17 -4.26 -8.33
CA LEU A 403 4.60 -5.09 -7.25
C LEU A 403 5.12 -6.53 -7.26
N ILE A 404 5.76 -6.98 -8.35
CA ILE A 404 6.48 -8.27 -8.40
C ILE A 404 7.60 -8.39 -7.36
N ASP A 405 8.16 -7.28 -6.89
CA ASP A 405 9.21 -7.32 -5.86
C ASP A 405 8.64 -7.60 -4.45
N LYS A 406 7.34 -7.42 -4.26
CA LYS A 406 6.65 -7.51 -2.97
C LYS A 406 5.67 -8.68 -2.89
N LEU A 407 4.92 -8.88 -3.97
CA LEU A 407 3.82 -9.84 -4.08
C LEU A 407 3.95 -10.69 -5.36
N PRO A 408 5.13 -11.31 -5.60
CA PRO A 408 5.39 -12.05 -6.84
C PRO A 408 4.41 -13.20 -7.06
N ASP A 409 3.97 -13.87 -6.00
CA ASP A 409 3.00 -14.97 -6.03
C ASP A 409 1.60 -14.49 -6.44
N ILE A 410 1.14 -13.37 -5.89
CA ILE A 410 -0.16 -12.79 -6.22
C ILE A 410 -0.16 -12.29 -7.66
N MET A 411 0.90 -11.59 -8.08
CA MET A 411 1.07 -11.13 -9.45
C MET A 411 1.04 -12.30 -10.44
N GLN A 412 1.79 -13.37 -10.18
CA GLN A 412 1.78 -14.56 -11.03
C GLN A 412 0.41 -15.25 -11.05
N TYR A 413 -0.29 -15.31 -9.91
CA TYR A 413 -1.64 -15.86 -9.86
C TYR A 413 -2.59 -15.09 -10.79
N ILE A 414 -2.58 -13.76 -10.73
CA ILE A 414 -3.45 -12.91 -11.57
C ILE A 414 -3.14 -13.13 -13.04
N TRP A 415 -1.86 -13.10 -13.44
CA TRP A 415 -1.46 -13.36 -14.83
C TRP A 415 -1.81 -14.76 -15.31
N SER A 416 -1.68 -15.78 -14.45
CA SER A 416 -1.98 -17.18 -14.82
C SER A 416 -3.47 -17.47 -14.91
N THR A 417 -4.31 -16.68 -14.25
CA THR A 417 -5.77 -16.86 -14.22
C THR A 417 -6.54 -15.85 -15.06
N LYS A 418 -5.82 -15.02 -15.83
CA LYS A 418 -6.45 -14.08 -16.76
C LYS A 418 -7.26 -14.81 -17.84
N THR A 419 -8.32 -14.18 -18.31
CA THR A 419 -9.07 -14.59 -19.51
C THR A 419 -8.51 -13.90 -20.75
N ASP A 420 -9.00 -14.25 -21.93
CA ASP A 420 -8.62 -13.58 -23.18
C ASP A 420 -9.11 -12.12 -23.27
N ALA A 421 -10.06 -11.74 -22.41
CA ALA A 421 -10.57 -10.36 -22.33
C ALA A 421 -9.90 -9.52 -21.25
N ASP A 422 -9.06 -10.11 -20.39
CA ASP A 422 -8.28 -9.41 -19.38
C ASP A 422 -6.93 -8.97 -19.94
N TRP A 423 -6.68 -7.68 -19.91
CA TRP A 423 -5.43 -7.06 -20.30
C TRP A 423 -4.83 -6.28 -19.13
N PHE A 424 -3.52 -6.18 -19.08
CA PHE A 424 -2.81 -5.45 -18.03
C PHE A 424 -2.03 -4.28 -18.61
N GLY A 425 -2.03 -3.18 -17.88
CA GLY A 425 -1.22 -2.02 -18.13
C GLY A 425 -0.80 -1.39 -16.80
N ALA A 426 0.28 -0.62 -16.80
CA ALA A 426 0.68 0.10 -15.59
C ALA A 426 -0.32 1.23 -15.27
N ASP A 427 -0.62 1.38 -13.99
CA ASP A 427 -1.47 2.45 -13.44
C ASP A 427 -0.61 3.42 -12.60
N ALA A 428 -1.20 4.48 -12.11
CA ALA A 428 -0.61 5.49 -11.22
C ALA A 428 0.84 5.85 -11.58
N SER A 429 1.02 6.22 -12.80
CA SER A 429 2.13 6.70 -13.60
C SER A 429 2.86 5.62 -14.41
N CYS A 430 3.41 4.57 -13.80
CA CYS A 430 4.17 3.53 -14.51
C CYS A 430 4.58 2.38 -13.56
N ALA A 431 5.86 2.00 -13.51
CA ALA A 431 6.36 1.06 -12.48
C ALA A 431 6.58 1.79 -11.15
N GLY A 432 5.47 2.09 -10.47
CA GLY A 432 5.37 2.89 -9.27
C GLY A 432 4.89 4.33 -9.53
N TYR A 433 4.29 4.92 -8.51
CA TYR A 433 3.67 6.24 -8.59
C TYR A 433 4.72 7.35 -8.48
N ILE A 434 4.89 8.10 -9.56
CA ILE A 434 5.85 9.19 -9.68
C ILE A 434 5.25 10.30 -10.57
N ASN A 435 5.69 11.55 -10.38
CA ASN A 435 5.41 12.62 -11.33
C ASN A 435 6.56 12.71 -12.37
N PRO A 436 6.38 12.20 -13.59
CA PRO A 436 7.48 12.10 -14.56
C PRO A 436 8.06 13.45 -14.97
N ASN A 437 7.27 14.54 -14.99
CA ASN A 437 7.75 15.89 -15.31
C ASN A 437 8.68 16.47 -14.23
N ARG A 438 8.68 15.90 -13.04
CA ARG A 438 9.52 16.35 -11.92
C ARG A 438 10.88 15.64 -11.86
N ILE A 439 11.04 14.56 -12.61
CA ILE A 439 12.33 13.85 -12.69
C ILE A 439 13.36 14.81 -13.30
N GLN A 440 14.51 14.95 -12.64
CA GLN A 440 15.60 15.77 -13.14
C GLN A 440 16.11 15.20 -14.48
N PRO A 441 16.37 16.03 -15.51
CA PRO A 441 16.68 15.55 -16.87
C PRO A 441 17.80 14.52 -16.95
N GLN A 442 18.84 14.65 -16.11
CA GLN A 442 19.97 13.71 -16.07
C GLN A 442 19.57 12.30 -15.57
N TYR A 443 18.42 12.17 -14.91
CA TYR A 443 17.93 10.89 -14.37
C TYR A 443 16.80 10.26 -15.22
N LEU A 444 16.36 10.89 -16.30
CA LEU A 444 15.39 10.28 -17.22
C LEU A 444 15.86 8.92 -17.79
N PRO A 445 17.15 8.71 -18.13
CA PRO A 445 17.62 7.38 -18.54
C PRO A 445 17.45 6.33 -17.46
N LEU A 446 17.69 6.67 -16.19
CA LEU A 446 17.45 5.77 -15.05
C LEU A 446 15.97 5.40 -14.91
N PHE A 447 15.08 6.37 -15.07
CA PHE A 447 13.63 6.15 -15.08
C PHE A 447 13.21 5.22 -16.22
N VAL A 448 13.80 5.37 -17.41
CA VAL A 448 13.55 4.47 -18.55
C VAL A 448 14.00 3.05 -18.24
N GLU A 449 15.22 2.85 -17.72
CA GLU A 449 15.75 1.52 -17.36
C GLU A 449 14.88 0.84 -16.30
N HIS A 450 14.48 1.59 -15.26
CA HIS A 450 13.59 1.10 -14.21
C HIS A 450 12.27 0.58 -14.79
N ASN A 451 11.62 1.36 -15.63
CA ASN A 451 10.34 0.97 -16.23
C ASN A 451 10.50 -0.19 -17.22
N LYS A 452 11.49 -0.17 -18.11
CA LYS A 452 11.77 -1.29 -19.02
C LYS A 452 11.88 -2.61 -18.27
N LYS A 453 12.65 -2.65 -17.17
CA LYS A 453 12.81 -3.86 -16.35
C LYS A 453 11.46 -4.47 -15.98
N TYR A 454 10.56 -3.70 -15.40
CA TYR A 454 9.29 -4.22 -14.89
C TYR A 454 8.27 -4.47 -16.00
N TYR A 455 8.23 -3.63 -17.03
CA TYR A 455 7.36 -3.82 -18.18
C TYR A 455 7.71 -5.11 -18.93
N ASP A 456 8.99 -5.39 -19.13
CA ASP A 456 9.47 -6.63 -19.76
C ASP A 456 9.12 -7.87 -18.90
N LEU A 457 9.28 -7.78 -17.57
CA LEU A 457 8.97 -8.88 -16.66
C LEU A 457 7.47 -9.20 -16.61
N CYS A 458 6.61 -8.21 -16.81
CA CYS A 458 5.16 -8.34 -16.82
C CYS A 458 4.54 -8.45 -18.22
N ASP A 459 5.35 -8.34 -19.28
CA ASP A 459 4.89 -8.34 -20.70
C ASP A 459 3.84 -7.25 -20.99
N ILE A 460 4.05 -6.05 -20.47
CA ILE A 460 3.22 -4.88 -20.73
C ILE A 460 3.97 -3.86 -21.59
N SER A 461 3.25 -3.07 -22.38
CA SER A 461 3.82 -2.06 -23.28
C SER A 461 2.91 -0.84 -23.45
N LEU A 462 1.99 -0.68 -22.51
CA LEU A 462 1.09 0.48 -22.45
C LEU A 462 0.88 0.95 -21.02
N SER A 463 0.69 2.26 -20.87
CA SER A 463 0.38 2.93 -19.60
C SER A 463 -1.00 3.57 -19.73
N PRO A 464 -2.05 2.88 -19.28
CA PRO A 464 -3.43 3.35 -19.45
C PRO A 464 -3.78 4.55 -18.58
N MET A 465 -2.94 4.88 -17.61
CA MET A 465 -3.10 6.07 -16.80
C MET A 465 -1.75 6.60 -16.30
N VAL A 466 -1.43 7.85 -16.63
CA VAL A 466 -0.33 8.59 -16.04
C VAL A 466 -0.91 9.80 -15.31
N LEU A 467 -0.72 9.84 -14.00
CA LEU A 467 -1.07 11.00 -13.18
C LEU A 467 0.05 12.03 -13.26
N ASP A 468 -0.29 13.22 -13.75
CA ASP A 468 0.64 14.35 -13.78
C ASP A 468 -0.12 15.65 -13.46
N GLN A 469 0.59 16.64 -12.97
CA GLN A 469 0.03 17.95 -12.68
C GLN A 469 0.07 18.88 -13.90
N ASN A 470 0.84 18.50 -14.90
CA ASN A 470 0.95 19.16 -16.18
C ASN A 470 0.94 18.12 -17.30
N GLN A 471 0.73 18.58 -18.53
CA GLN A 471 0.92 17.69 -19.68
C GLN A 471 2.35 17.11 -19.67
N PRO A 472 2.52 15.83 -20.05
CA PRO A 472 3.83 15.24 -20.23
C PRO A 472 4.68 16.09 -21.19
N SER A 473 5.88 16.48 -20.75
CA SER A 473 6.85 17.17 -21.58
C SER A 473 7.29 16.29 -22.75
N GLU A 474 7.93 16.89 -23.76
CA GLU A 474 8.50 16.11 -24.88
C GLU A 474 9.52 15.08 -24.39
N ALA A 475 10.35 15.44 -23.43
CA ALA A 475 11.33 14.52 -22.84
C ALA A 475 10.65 13.35 -22.13
N VAL A 476 9.57 13.60 -21.41
CA VAL A 476 8.77 12.55 -20.74
C VAL A 476 8.07 11.66 -21.78
N LYS A 477 7.46 12.23 -22.81
CA LYS A 477 6.86 11.43 -23.90
C LYS A 477 7.89 10.55 -24.60
N ASN A 478 9.10 11.07 -24.87
CA ASN A 478 10.19 10.28 -25.43
C ASN A 478 10.63 9.16 -24.48
N ALA A 479 10.68 9.40 -23.18
CA ALA A 479 10.99 8.36 -22.20
C ALA A 479 9.92 7.24 -22.22
N PHE A 480 8.62 7.60 -22.23
CA PHE A 480 7.54 6.62 -22.31
C PHE A 480 7.55 5.81 -23.61
N MET A 481 7.97 6.37 -24.74
CA MET A 481 8.11 5.61 -26.00
C MET A 481 9.05 4.40 -25.86
N GLU A 482 10.01 4.46 -24.94
CA GLU A 482 10.99 3.39 -24.73
C GLU A 482 10.42 2.13 -24.05
N PHE A 483 9.32 2.26 -23.28
CA PHE A 483 8.72 1.12 -22.54
C PHE A 483 7.19 1.04 -22.67
N SER A 484 6.53 2.09 -23.16
CA SER A 484 5.08 2.15 -23.36
C SER A 484 4.70 2.58 -24.78
N PRO A 485 5.31 1.97 -25.83
CA PRO A 485 5.12 2.41 -27.22
C PRO A 485 3.71 2.19 -27.76
N ASP A 486 2.95 1.24 -27.19
CA ASP A 486 1.62 0.88 -27.66
C ASP A 486 0.52 1.83 -27.19
N GLY A 487 0.78 2.62 -26.14
CA GLY A 487 -0.18 3.63 -25.69
C GLY A 487 0.16 4.29 -24.38
N LEU A 488 -0.18 5.57 -24.29
CA LEU A 488 -0.10 6.39 -23.10
C LEU A 488 -1.42 7.13 -22.94
N ALA A 489 -2.08 6.96 -21.80
CA ALA A 489 -3.21 7.80 -21.43
C ALA A 489 -2.84 8.63 -20.19
N THR A 490 -3.27 9.90 -20.18
CA THR A 490 -2.85 10.87 -19.16
C THR A 490 -4.04 11.54 -18.48
N ILE A 491 -3.95 11.73 -17.19
CA ILE A 491 -4.78 12.66 -16.41
C ILE A 491 -3.90 13.80 -15.94
N VAL A 492 -4.29 15.04 -16.27
CA VAL A 492 -3.64 16.25 -15.74
C VAL A 492 -4.42 16.74 -14.54
N MET A 493 -3.76 16.76 -13.40
CA MET A 493 -4.30 17.21 -12.13
C MET A 493 -3.79 18.63 -11.86
N ASN A 494 -4.63 19.65 -11.98
CA ASN A 494 -4.26 21.07 -11.77
C ASN A 494 -3.93 21.42 -10.31
N TYR A 495 -3.28 20.53 -9.60
CA TYR A 495 -3.05 20.67 -8.16
C TYR A 495 -2.13 21.85 -7.81
N HIS A 496 -1.02 22.02 -8.53
CA HIS A 496 -0.12 23.19 -8.41
C HIS A 496 -0.41 24.31 -9.40
N GLY A 497 -1.57 24.26 -10.04
CA GLY A 497 -2.03 25.28 -11.00
C GLY A 497 -1.35 25.19 -12.38
N GLY A 498 -2.10 25.43 -13.43
CA GLY A 498 -1.56 25.78 -14.73
C GLY A 498 -1.34 24.69 -15.77
N GLY A 499 -1.76 23.46 -15.52
CA GLY A 499 -1.77 22.44 -16.57
C GLY A 499 -3.01 22.56 -17.45
N SER A 500 -2.86 22.68 -18.78
CA SER A 500 -3.98 22.42 -19.70
C SER A 500 -4.13 20.91 -19.89
N ALA A 501 -5.39 20.45 -20.04
CA ALA A 501 -5.64 19.05 -20.37
C ALA A 501 -4.86 18.63 -21.62
N PRO A 502 -4.25 17.42 -21.65
CA PRO A 502 -3.56 16.95 -22.84
C PRO A 502 -4.52 16.82 -24.00
N VAL A 503 -4.05 17.12 -25.20
CA VAL A 503 -4.81 16.91 -26.42
C VAL A 503 -4.47 15.52 -26.96
N ASN A 504 -5.49 14.75 -27.35
CA ASN A 504 -5.27 13.46 -28.00
C ASN A 504 -4.41 13.64 -29.26
N HIS A 505 -3.33 12.88 -29.37
CA HIS A 505 -2.41 12.96 -30.51
C HIS A 505 -1.59 11.67 -30.65
N VAL A 506 -0.85 11.58 -31.73
CA VAL A 506 0.16 10.54 -31.94
C VAL A 506 1.55 11.16 -31.85
N TRP A 507 2.29 10.79 -30.81
CA TRP A 507 3.63 11.33 -30.59
C TRP A 507 4.65 10.68 -31.54
N ASN A 508 5.42 11.51 -32.24
CA ASN A 508 6.39 11.10 -33.25
C ASN A 508 5.84 10.10 -34.29
N GLY A 509 4.54 10.17 -34.61
CA GLY A 509 3.87 9.28 -35.57
C GLY A 509 3.73 7.81 -35.08
N THR A 510 4.11 7.50 -33.86
CA THR A 510 4.18 6.11 -33.37
C THR A 510 3.38 5.85 -32.10
N MET A 511 3.59 6.61 -31.02
CA MET A 511 2.93 6.38 -29.73
C MET A 511 1.63 7.17 -29.61
N PRO A 512 0.47 6.52 -29.51
CA PRO A 512 -0.78 7.22 -29.23
C PRO A 512 -0.78 7.79 -27.80
N VAL A 513 -1.17 9.05 -27.64
CA VAL A 513 -1.32 9.74 -26.36
C VAL A 513 -2.76 10.19 -26.22
N PHE A 514 -3.43 9.71 -25.19
CA PHE A 514 -4.86 9.88 -24.96
C PHE A 514 -5.16 10.68 -23.69
N ASN A 515 -6.24 11.46 -23.72
CA ASN A 515 -6.67 12.29 -22.59
C ASN A 515 -7.80 11.63 -21.80
N LEU A 516 -7.58 11.46 -20.50
CA LEU A 516 -8.55 10.91 -19.55
C LEU A 516 -9.32 11.96 -18.75
N ASN A 517 -9.08 13.25 -18.95
CA ASN A 517 -9.68 14.30 -18.10
C ASN A 517 -11.21 14.35 -18.10
N ASN A 518 -11.85 13.80 -19.15
CA ASN A 518 -13.30 13.70 -19.25
C ASN A 518 -13.82 12.30 -18.92
N SER A 519 -12.97 11.42 -18.39
CA SER A 519 -13.39 10.07 -18.05
C SER A 519 -14.33 10.05 -16.85
N VAL A 520 -15.31 9.18 -16.90
CA VAL A 520 -16.16 8.88 -15.75
C VAL A 520 -15.34 8.11 -14.74
N CYS A 521 -15.34 8.56 -13.51
CA CYS A 521 -14.71 7.86 -12.40
C CYS A 521 -15.82 7.43 -11.44
N GLY A 522 -15.88 6.16 -11.10
CA GLY A 522 -16.93 5.66 -10.24
C GLY A 522 -16.45 4.59 -9.29
N MET A 523 -16.47 4.91 -8.00
CA MET A 523 -16.35 3.93 -6.93
C MET A 523 -17.78 3.53 -6.52
N GLY A 524 -18.13 2.26 -6.75
CA GLY A 524 -19.43 1.74 -6.37
C GLY A 524 -20.63 2.26 -7.17
N ASN A 525 -20.42 2.97 -8.29
CA ASN A 525 -21.52 3.45 -9.13
C ASN A 525 -22.38 2.28 -9.62
N GLN A 526 -23.69 2.52 -9.60
CA GLN A 526 -24.61 1.57 -10.22
C GLN A 526 -24.45 1.61 -11.75
N PRO A 527 -24.76 0.53 -12.47
CA PRO A 527 -24.67 0.48 -13.93
C PRO A 527 -25.40 1.64 -14.63
N GLU A 528 -26.54 2.06 -14.08
CA GLU A 528 -27.36 3.17 -14.57
C GLU A 528 -26.63 4.53 -14.48
N GLU A 529 -25.97 4.78 -13.37
CA GLU A 529 -25.19 6.01 -13.13
C GLU A 529 -23.99 6.06 -14.05
N LEU A 530 -23.29 4.93 -14.21
CA LEU A 530 -22.15 4.79 -15.11
C LEU A 530 -22.60 5.03 -16.57
N ALA A 531 -23.67 4.38 -17.01
CA ALA A 531 -24.23 4.57 -18.36
C ALA A 531 -24.66 6.02 -18.62
N ALA A 532 -25.33 6.66 -17.66
CA ALA A 532 -25.74 8.06 -17.74
C ALA A 532 -24.54 9.01 -17.80
N GLY A 533 -23.50 8.75 -17.00
CA GLY A 533 -22.25 9.50 -17.01
C GLY A 533 -21.55 9.43 -18.37
N ILE A 534 -21.36 8.22 -18.90
CA ILE A 534 -20.77 7.99 -20.22
C ILE A 534 -21.60 8.69 -21.31
N SER A 535 -22.93 8.57 -21.25
CA SER A 535 -23.83 9.20 -22.23
C SER A 535 -23.68 10.73 -22.30
N LYS A 536 -23.36 11.38 -21.17
CA LYS A 536 -23.12 12.83 -21.11
C LYS A 536 -21.80 13.24 -21.74
N VAL A 537 -20.78 12.40 -21.62
CA VAL A 537 -19.44 12.66 -22.17
C VAL A 537 -19.42 12.51 -23.70
N ILE A 538 -20.21 11.59 -24.25
CA ILE A 538 -20.23 11.33 -25.69
C ILE A 538 -21.20 12.28 -26.40
N PRO A 539 -20.72 13.26 -27.18
CA PRO A 539 -21.60 14.20 -27.87
C PRO A 539 -22.43 13.51 -28.95
N LYS A 540 -23.59 14.08 -29.28
CA LYS A 540 -24.34 13.72 -30.47
C LYS A 540 -23.54 14.13 -31.70
N SER A 541 -23.34 13.22 -32.65
CA SER A 541 -22.58 13.49 -33.84
C SER A 541 -23.23 12.79 -35.05
N SER A 542 -23.19 13.42 -36.19
CA SER A 542 -23.62 12.87 -37.48
C SER A 542 -22.45 12.52 -38.41
N GLY A 543 -21.22 12.56 -37.92
CA GLY A 543 -20.01 12.26 -38.70
C GLY A 543 -19.76 10.76 -38.83
N THR A 544 -19.04 10.38 -39.88
CA THR A 544 -18.62 8.99 -40.12
C THR A 544 -17.27 8.65 -39.48
N THR A 545 -16.47 9.62 -39.12
CA THR A 545 -15.16 9.41 -38.49
C THR A 545 -15.31 8.63 -37.16
N PRO A 546 -14.53 7.55 -36.97
CA PRO A 546 -14.53 6.80 -35.72
C PRO A 546 -14.23 7.68 -34.50
N ARG A 547 -14.86 7.37 -33.39
CA ARG A 547 -14.71 8.12 -32.12
C ARG A 547 -14.19 7.22 -31.03
N TYR A 548 -13.38 7.77 -30.15
CA TYR A 548 -12.65 7.03 -29.11
C TYR A 548 -12.88 7.66 -27.75
N TYR A 549 -13.29 6.85 -26.79
CA TYR A 549 -13.50 7.25 -25.40
C TYR A 549 -12.93 6.21 -24.46
N MET A 550 -12.15 6.65 -23.52
CA MET A 550 -11.59 5.81 -22.47
C MET A 550 -12.16 6.23 -21.13
N PHE A 551 -12.62 5.26 -20.35
CA PHE A 551 -13.25 5.48 -19.05
C PHE A 551 -12.48 4.76 -17.96
N ARG A 552 -12.07 5.51 -16.96
CA ARG A 552 -11.48 5.01 -15.73
C ARG A 552 -12.60 4.64 -14.77
N VAL A 553 -12.63 3.41 -14.30
CA VAL A 553 -13.61 2.92 -13.31
C VAL A 553 -12.85 2.33 -12.12
N ILE A 554 -13.18 2.81 -10.92
CA ILE A 554 -12.49 2.43 -9.69
C ILE A 554 -13.30 1.36 -8.97
N TRP A 555 -12.67 0.20 -8.71
CA TRP A 555 -13.25 -0.93 -7.97
C TRP A 555 -14.63 -1.37 -8.47
N VAL A 556 -14.81 -1.35 -9.77
CA VAL A 556 -16.02 -1.78 -10.46
C VAL A 556 -15.74 -3.08 -11.22
N GLY A 557 -16.50 -4.13 -10.95
CA GLY A 557 -16.35 -5.42 -11.62
C GLY A 557 -16.85 -5.43 -13.07
N PRO A 558 -16.35 -6.37 -13.90
CA PRO A 558 -16.76 -6.52 -15.31
C PRO A 558 -18.27 -6.63 -15.53
N GLY A 559 -19.00 -7.33 -14.63
CA GLY A 559 -20.46 -7.46 -14.73
C GLY A 559 -21.20 -6.12 -14.65
N LYS A 560 -20.74 -5.18 -13.82
CA LYS A 560 -21.31 -3.82 -13.76
C LYS A 560 -21.02 -3.05 -15.06
N ILE A 561 -19.84 -3.22 -15.65
CA ILE A 561 -19.46 -2.56 -16.92
C ILE A 561 -20.35 -3.08 -18.06
N ILE A 562 -20.57 -4.40 -18.16
CA ILE A 562 -21.45 -4.99 -19.17
C ILE A 562 -22.85 -4.42 -19.07
N ASN A 563 -23.41 -4.38 -17.85
CA ASN A 563 -24.74 -3.81 -17.61
C ASN A 563 -24.80 -2.33 -18.00
N ALA A 564 -23.78 -1.54 -17.67
CA ALA A 564 -23.69 -0.13 -18.03
C ALA A 564 -23.62 0.05 -19.56
N VAL A 565 -22.83 -0.76 -20.28
CA VAL A 565 -22.74 -0.71 -21.73
C VAL A 565 -24.07 -1.07 -22.40
N ASN A 566 -24.79 -2.09 -21.90
CA ASN A 566 -26.10 -2.46 -22.41
C ASN A 566 -27.15 -1.35 -22.18
N GLN A 567 -27.12 -0.69 -21.04
CA GLN A 567 -27.97 0.48 -20.79
C GLN A 567 -27.57 1.67 -21.65
N LEU A 568 -26.27 1.91 -21.83
CA LEU A 568 -25.80 2.98 -22.71
C LEU A 568 -26.30 2.79 -24.16
N ARG A 569 -26.29 1.57 -24.68
CA ARG A 569 -26.84 1.25 -26.00
C ARG A 569 -28.35 1.57 -26.08
N THR A 570 -29.08 1.40 -24.97
CA THR A 570 -30.50 1.75 -24.87
C THR A 570 -30.70 3.28 -24.79
N LEU A 571 -29.87 3.97 -24.01
CA LEU A 571 -29.93 5.42 -23.85
C LEU A 571 -29.48 6.18 -25.11
N ARG A 572 -28.56 5.58 -25.88
CA ARG A 572 -27.91 6.18 -27.04
C ARG A 572 -27.98 5.25 -28.26
N PRO A 573 -29.22 5.03 -28.78
CA PRO A 573 -29.41 4.22 -29.99
C PRO A 573 -28.82 4.89 -31.25
N ASP A 574 -28.40 6.14 -31.14
CA ASP A 574 -27.68 6.89 -32.18
C ASP A 574 -26.19 6.48 -32.29
N LEU A 575 -25.67 5.69 -31.36
CA LEU A 575 -24.27 5.28 -31.31
C LEU A 575 -24.10 3.80 -31.70
N ASP A 576 -23.20 3.51 -32.63
CA ASP A 576 -22.70 2.15 -32.89
C ASP A 576 -21.50 1.89 -31.98
N ILE A 577 -21.78 1.32 -30.77
CA ILE A 577 -20.82 1.16 -29.68
C ILE A 577 -20.13 -0.19 -29.76
N GLU A 578 -18.80 -0.15 -29.74
CA GLU A 578 -17.93 -1.31 -29.62
C GLU A 578 -16.92 -1.09 -28.48
N VAL A 579 -16.75 -2.11 -27.60
CA VAL A 579 -15.75 -2.10 -26.54
C VAL A 579 -14.52 -2.86 -27.02
N LEU A 580 -13.37 -2.22 -26.96
CA LEU A 580 -12.11 -2.79 -27.44
C LEU A 580 -11.18 -3.16 -26.27
N ASP A 581 -10.30 -4.12 -26.54
CA ASP A 581 -9.09 -4.29 -25.76
C ASP A 581 -8.15 -3.07 -25.94
N PRO A 582 -7.21 -2.83 -24.99
CA PRO A 582 -6.41 -1.61 -25.01
C PRO A 582 -5.50 -1.51 -26.26
N TYR A 583 -4.98 -2.64 -26.75
CA TYR A 583 -4.07 -2.63 -27.91
C TYR A 583 -4.80 -2.25 -29.20
N ASN A 584 -5.98 -2.83 -29.45
CA ASN A 584 -6.82 -2.43 -30.57
C ASN A 584 -7.33 -0.99 -30.41
N PHE A 585 -7.71 -0.57 -29.19
CA PHE A 585 -8.17 0.80 -28.96
C PHE A 585 -7.10 1.84 -29.34
N PHE A 586 -5.89 1.70 -28.84
CA PHE A 586 -4.80 2.63 -29.16
C PHE A 586 -4.32 2.50 -30.62
N HIS A 587 -4.30 1.29 -31.17
CA HIS A 587 -3.97 1.07 -32.56
C HIS A 587 -4.99 1.73 -33.52
N TYR A 588 -6.29 1.55 -33.29
CA TYR A 588 -7.34 2.16 -34.11
C TYR A 588 -7.30 3.69 -33.99
N PHE A 589 -7.12 4.21 -32.78
CA PHE A 589 -6.94 5.64 -32.58
C PHE A 589 -5.76 6.17 -33.39
N LYS A 590 -4.60 5.53 -33.33
CA LYS A 590 -3.41 5.90 -34.08
C LYS A 590 -3.66 5.87 -35.59
N THR A 591 -4.30 4.81 -36.11
CA THR A 591 -4.61 4.66 -37.53
C THR A 591 -5.53 5.78 -37.98
N THR A 592 -6.61 6.05 -37.26
CA THR A 592 -7.56 7.13 -37.59
C THR A 592 -6.90 8.50 -37.56
N TYR A 593 -6.06 8.75 -36.55
CA TYR A 593 -5.38 10.04 -36.37
C TYR A 593 -4.36 10.30 -37.50
N ASN A 594 -3.60 9.31 -37.91
CA ASN A 594 -2.60 9.46 -38.97
C ASN A 594 -3.21 9.58 -40.39
N GLN A 595 -4.51 9.29 -40.53
CA GLN A 595 -5.24 9.47 -41.80
C GLN A 595 -5.85 10.88 -41.93
N GLN A 596 -5.93 11.65 -40.83
CA GLN A 596 -6.41 13.05 -40.83
C GLN A 596 -5.26 14.03 -41.05
#